data_8597a17736b8de05ba6faa01126fe78c
#
_entry.id   8597a17736b8de05ba6faa01126fe78c
#
_cell.length_a   1.000
_cell.length_b   1.000
_cell.length_c   1.000
_cell.angle_alpha   90.00
_cell.angle_beta   90.00
_cell.angle_gamma   90.00
#
_symmetry.space_group_name_H-M   'P 1'
#
loop_
_entity.id
_entity.type
_entity.pdbx_description
1 polymer ?
#
loop_
_entity_poly.entity_id
_entity_poly.type
_entity_poly.pdbx_seq_one_letter_code
_entity_poly.pdbx_strand_id
1 'polypeptide(L)'
;MIEALATYESGSFDPFLNLAMEQHLLETVKGGCCLLYLWQNENTVVIGKNQNPWAECRASLLEEEGGHLARRLSGGGAVFHDLGNLNFTFLVPTADYDLQKQQQVLLEACRSFGIPAELSGRNDLTADGRKFSGNAFYHNGPRSYHHGTLLVDVDGAKLQRYLTPSKAKLEAKGVPSVRSRVPLSSATLLCSISFSITRLFTYENARFL
;
A
#
# COMPACT_ATOMS: atom_id res chain seq x y z
N MET A 1 20.48 -11.96 -6.45
CA MET A 1 19.86 -11.65 -7.75
C MET A 1 18.51 -12.35 -7.82
N ILE A 2 17.44 -11.68 -8.25
CA ILE A 2 16.12 -12.29 -8.37
C ILE A 2 16.08 -13.20 -9.59
N GLU A 3 15.70 -14.45 -9.40
CA GLU A 3 15.60 -15.50 -10.43
C GLU A 3 14.14 -15.96 -10.60
N ALA A 4 13.29 -15.72 -9.59
CA ALA A 4 11.89 -16.12 -9.60
C ALA A 4 10.99 -14.99 -9.13
N LEU A 5 9.84 -14.85 -9.80
CA LEU A 5 8.77 -13.93 -9.42
C LEU A 5 7.54 -14.75 -9.06
N ALA A 6 6.90 -14.40 -7.93
CA ALA A 6 5.67 -15.03 -7.50
C ALA A 6 4.64 -13.97 -7.13
N THR A 7 3.36 -14.26 -7.31
CA THR A 7 2.26 -13.39 -6.90
C THR A 7 1.31 -14.14 -6.01
N TYR A 8 0.75 -13.42 -5.04
CA TYR A 8 -0.33 -13.90 -4.20
C TYR A 8 -1.37 -12.80 -4.03
N GLU A 9 -2.64 -13.12 -4.23
CA GLU A 9 -3.75 -12.21 -4.00
C GLU A 9 -4.60 -12.73 -2.84
N SER A 10 -4.89 -11.87 -1.86
CA SER A 10 -5.74 -12.24 -0.75
C SER A 10 -7.20 -12.27 -1.20
N GLY A 11 -7.89 -13.36 -0.86
CA GLY A 11 -9.34 -13.44 -0.97
C GLY A 11 -10.10 -12.91 0.26
N SER A 12 -9.38 -12.35 1.26
CA SER A 12 -9.96 -11.84 2.50
C SER A 12 -9.83 -10.32 2.59
N PHE A 13 -10.81 -9.69 3.24
CA PHE A 13 -10.79 -8.27 3.59
C PHE A 13 -10.50 -8.01 5.07
N ASP A 14 -10.26 -9.09 5.84
CA ASP A 14 -9.89 -9.02 7.25
C ASP A 14 -8.45 -8.48 7.40
N PRO A 15 -8.25 -7.31 8.07
CA PRO A 15 -6.94 -6.70 8.22
C PRO A 15 -5.96 -7.55 9.06
N PHE A 16 -6.45 -8.31 10.01
CA PHE A 16 -5.60 -9.13 10.88
C PHE A 16 -5.06 -10.33 10.12
N LEU A 17 -5.90 -10.99 9.31
CA LEU A 17 -5.47 -12.06 8.43
C LEU A 17 -4.50 -11.55 7.37
N ASN A 18 -4.79 -10.41 6.75
CA ASN A 18 -3.93 -9.84 5.70
C ASN A 18 -2.56 -9.42 6.22
N LEU A 19 -2.48 -8.79 7.39
CA LEU A 19 -1.20 -8.43 8.00
C LEU A 19 -0.42 -9.65 8.53
N ALA A 20 -1.12 -10.66 9.04
CA ALA A 20 -0.49 -11.93 9.42
C ALA A 20 0.07 -12.67 8.20
N MET A 21 -0.66 -12.65 7.07
CA MET A 21 -0.19 -13.21 5.80
C MET A 21 1.03 -12.45 5.27
N GLU A 22 1.03 -11.10 5.31
CA GLU A 22 2.20 -10.30 4.95
C GLU A 22 3.44 -10.72 5.76
N GLN A 23 3.29 -10.89 7.07
CA GLN A 23 4.37 -11.35 7.93
C GLN A 23 4.81 -12.78 7.59
N HIS A 24 3.88 -13.71 7.40
CA HIS A 24 4.18 -15.09 7.03
C HIS A 24 4.93 -15.18 5.69
N LEU A 25 4.48 -14.44 4.69
CA LEU A 25 5.13 -14.38 3.39
C LEU A 25 6.55 -13.78 3.48
N LEU A 26 6.74 -12.76 4.33
CA LEU A 26 8.06 -12.21 4.61
C LEU A 26 8.98 -13.26 5.23
N GLU A 27 8.48 -14.03 6.20
CA GLU A 27 9.27 -15.05 6.90
C GLU A 27 9.61 -16.27 6.02
N THR A 28 8.85 -16.49 4.96
CA THR A 28 8.97 -17.66 4.08
C THR A 28 9.56 -17.36 2.71
N VAL A 29 9.69 -16.08 2.29
CA VAL A 29 10.27 -15.73 1.00
C VAL A 29 11.69 -16.31 0.86
N LYS A 30 11.94 -17.01 -0.25
CA LYS A 30 13.20 -17.72 -0.51
C LYS A 30 14.24 -16.82 -1.15
N GLY A 31 15.52 -17.20 -1.03
CA GLY A 31 16.60 -16.56 -1.78
C GLY A 31 16.33 -16.60 -3.29
N GLY A 32 16.67 -15.51 -3.99
CA GLY A 32 16.43 -15.38 -5.42
C GLY A 32 14.96 -15.19 -5.82
N CYS A 33 14.03 -15.05 -4.87
CA CYS A 33 12.60 -14.84 -5.14
C CYS A 33 12.14 -13.44 -4.73
N CYS A 34 11.39 -12.78 -5.61
CA CYS A 34 10.56 -11.63 -5.25
C CYS A 34 9.09 -12.03 -5.29
N LEU A 35 8.38 -11.83 -4.18
CA LEU A 35 6.97 -12.13 -4.07
C LEU A 35 6.18 -10.83 -4.02
N LEU A 36 5.19 -10.69 -4.89
CA LEU A 36 4.20 -9.61 -4.87
C LEU A 36 2.93 -10.12 -4.18
N TYR A 37 2.54 -9.45 -3.12
CA TYR A 37 1.29 -9.70 -2.40
C TYR A 37 0.33 -8.54 -2.61
N LEU A 38 -0.89 -8.83 -3.10
CA LEU A 38 -1.96 -7.87 -3.32
C LEU A 38 -3.13 -8.17 -2.38
N TRP A 39 -3.65 -7.14 -1.72
CA TRP A 39 -4.66 -7.31 -0.69
C TRP A 39 -5.47 -6.04 -0.44
N GLN A 40 -6.65 -6.20 0.14
CA GLN A 40 -7.55 -5.12 0.52
C GLN A 40 -8.05 -5.34 1.95
N ASN A 41 -8.32 -4.25 2.67
CA ASN A 41 -9.01 -4.33 3.97
C ASN A 41 -10.33 -3.56 3.89
N GLU A 42 -11.33 -4.08 4.58
CA GLU A 42 -12.59 -3.39 4.75
C GLU A 42 -12.57 -2.53 6.01
N ASN A 43 -13.02 -1.27 5.89
CA ASN A 43 -13.28 -0.32 7.00
C ASN A 43 -12.23 -0.35 8.12
N THR A 44 -10.96 -0.15 7.78
CA THR A 44 -9.84 -0.37 8.70
C THR A 44 -8.95 0.87 8.81
N VAL A 45 -8.57 1.24 10.03
CA VAL A 45 -7.42 2.12 10.28
C VAL A 45 -6.19 1.26 10.55
N VAL A 46 -5.14 1.44 9.75
CA VAL A 46 -3.84 0.79 9.96
C VAL A 46 -2.83 1.81 10.47
N ILE A 47 -2.33 1.59 11.68
CA ILE A 47 -1.30 2.44 12.30
C ILE A 47 0.09 1.85 12.10
N GLY A 48 1.09 2.72 12.05
CA GLY A 48 2.50 2.32 12.01
C GLY A 48 2.99 1.73 13.33
N LYS A 49 4.09 0.98 13.27
CA LYS A 49 4.68 0.23 14.40
C LYS A 49 4.74 1.01 15.71
N ASN A 50 5.15 2.28 15.65
CA ASN A 50 5.45 3.09 16.85
C ASN A 50 4.39 4.16 17.13
N GLN A 51 3.22 4.11 16.48
CA GLN A 51 2.19 5.12 16.67
C GLN A 51 1.29 4.84 17.87
N ASN A 52 0.85 5.91 18.52
CA ASN A 52 -0.20 5.84 19.53
C ASN A 52 -1.57 5.95 18.85
N PRO A 53 -2.42 4.91 18.92
CA PRO A 53 -3.72 4.91 18.25
C PRO A 53 -4.62 6.07 18.66
N TRP A 54 -4.68 6.41 19.94
CA TRP A 54 -5.53 7.51 20.45
C TRP A 54 -5.11 8.90 19.95
N ALA A 55 -3.84 9.08 19.59
CA ALA A 55 -3.36 10.31 18.99
C ALA A 55 -3.59 10.39 17.47
N GLU A 56 -3.72 9.24 16.81
CA GLU A 56 -3.74 9.15 15.35
C GLU A 56 -5.14 8.91 14.78
N CYS A 57 -6.04 8.30 15.55
CA CYS A 57 -7.39 8.00 15.07
C CYS A 57 -8.43 8.02 16.19
N ARG A 58 -9.69 8.09 15.79
CA ARG A 58 -10.86 7.98 16.68
C ARG A 58 -11.24 6.50 16.82
N ALA A 59 -10.40 5.75 17.56
CA ALA A 59 -10.50 4.30 17.66
C ALA A 59 -11.89 3.82 18.11
N SER A 60 -12.46 4.42 19.19
CA SER A 60 -13.79 4.02 19.70
C SER A 60 -14.88 4.23 18.65
N LEU A 61 -14.87 5.38 17.95
CA LEU A 61 -15.85 5.65 16.89
C LEU A 61 -15.73 4.65 15.73
N LEU A 62 -14.49 4.30 15.35
CA LEU A 62 -14.23 3.32 14.30
C LEU A 62 -14.83 1.95 14.69
N GLU A 63 -14.58 1.49 15.93
CA GLU A 63 -15.07 0.21 16.44
C GLU A 63 -16.61 0.19 16.60
N GLU A 64 -17.22 1.27 17.11
CA GLU A 64 -18.68 1.43 17.21
C GLU A 64 -19.37 1.37 15.83
N GLU A 65 -18.69 1.81 14.77
CA GLU A 65 -19.19 1.76 13.38
C GLU A 65 -18.74 0.48 12.64
N GLY A 66 -18.28 -0.55 13.37
CA GLY A 66 -17.92 -1.86 12.83
C GLY A 66 -16.59 -1.89 12.07
N GLY A 67 -15.73 -0.89 12.26
CA GLY A 67 -14.41 -0.86 11.67
C GLY A 67 -13.34 -1.51 12.56
N HIS A 68 -12.16 -1.68 12.00
CA HIS A 68 -11.04 -2.35 12.65
C HIS A 68 -9.84 -1.42 12.84
N LEU A 69 -9.16 -1.57 13.97
CA LEU A 69 -7.87 -0.92 14.24
C LEU A 69 -6.76 -1.97 14.21
N ALA A 70 -5.84 -1.85 13.27
CA ALA A 70 -4.74 -2.78 13.10
C ALA A 70 -3.38 -2.08 13.13
N ARG A 71 -2.32 -2.81 13.47
CA ARG A 71 -0.94 -2.31 13.51
C ARG A 71 -0.06 -3.09 12.56
N ARG A 72 0.64 -2.37 11.66
CA ARG A 72 1.62 -2.97 10.76
C ARG A 72 3.04 -3.00 11.35
N LEU A 73 3.90 -3.84 10.82
CA LEU A 73 5.30 -3.95 11.23
C LEU A 73 6.15 -2.75 10.79
N SER A 74 5.82 -2.11 9.67
CA SER A 74 6.53 -0.93 9.17
C SER A 74 6.20 0.32 9.99
N GLY A 75 7.04 1.32 9.84
CA GLY A 75 6.80 2.67 10.37
C GLY A 75 5.78 3.48 9.56
N GLY A 76 5.83 4.79 9.74
CA GLY A 76 4.97 5.73 9.02
C GLY A 76 3.71 6.12 9.78
N GLY A 77 2.83 6.89 9.12
CA GLY A 77 1.59 7.43 9.68
C GLY A 77 0.41 6.47 9.62
N ALA A 78 -0.67 6.81 10.32
CA ALA A 78 -1.94 6.12 10.21
C ALA A 78 -2.55 6.32 8.81
N VAL A 79 -3.19 5.27 8.30
CA VAL A 79 -3.90 5.25 7.03
C VAL A 79 -5.28 4.62 7.22
N PHE A 80 -6.24 5.02 6.39
CA PHE A 80 -7.56 4.40 6.34
C PHE A 80 -7.67 3.55 5.08
N HIS A 81 -8.16 2.34 5.24
CA HIS A 81 -8.41 1.37 4.18
C HIS A 81 -9.89 1.05 4.10
N ASP A 82 -10.42 1.09 2.91
CA ASP A 82 -11.69 0.52 2.49
C ASP A 82 -11.48 -0.28 1.19
N LEU A 83 -12.55 -0.80 0.61
CA LEU A 83 -12.45 -1.58 -0.63
C LEU A 83 -12.10 -0.74 -1.87
N GLY A 84 -12.04 0.59 -1.75
CA GLY A 84 -11.49 1.51 -2.75
C GLY A 84 -9.96 1.66 -2.69
N ASN A 85 -9.31 0.98 -1.74
CA ASN A 85 -7.86 0.97 -1.56
C ASN A 85 -7.28 -0.40 -1.88
N LEU A 86 -6.37 -0.48 -2.85
CA LEU A 86 -5.56 -1.68 -3.09
C LEU A 86 -4.22 -1.55 -2.35
N ASN A 87 -3.90 -2.55 -1.55
CA ASN A 87 -2.56 -2.66 -0.94
C ASN A 87 -1.69 -3.58 -1.79
N PHE A 88 -0.43 -3.24 -1.89
CA PHE A 88 0.61 -4.08 -2.49
C PHE A 88 1.77 -4.26 -1.52
N THR A 89 2.44 -5.40 -1.59
CA THR A 89 3.66 -5.68 -0.82
C THR A 89 4.65 -6.46 -1.70
N PHE A 90 5.84 -5.90 -1.93
CA PHE A 90 6.97 -6.61 -2.52
C PHE A 90 7.82 -7.17 -1.39
N LEU A 91 7.96 -8.50 -1.34
CA LEU A 91 8.72 -9.22 -0.32
C LEU A 91 9.93 -9.89 -0.95
N VAL A 92 11.12 -9.64 -0.41
CA VAL A 92 12.38 -10.11 -0.95
C VAL A 92 13.39 -10.42 0.16
N PRO A 93 14.40 -11.26 -0.10
CA PRO A 93 15.63 -11.24 0.70
C PRO A 93 16.25 -9.84 0.68
N THR A 94 16.78 -9.37 1.82
CA THR A 94 17.35 -8.01 1.93
C THR A 94 18.46 -7.74 0.92
N ALA A 95 19.25 -8.77 0.57
CA ALA A 95 20.31 -8.66 -0.44
C ALA A 95 19.80 -8.36 -1.86
N ASP A 96 18.52 -8.67 -2.12
CA ASP A 96 17.86 -8.47 -3.41
C ASP A 96 16.87 -7.29 -3.40
N TYR A 97 16.89 -6.49 -2.32
CA TYR A 97 15.98 -5.34 -2.18
C TYR A 97 16.38 -4.18 -3.10
N ASP A 98 15.52 -3.86 -4.04
CA ASP A 98 15.70 -2.76 -4.98
C ASP A 98 14.41 -1.92 -5.07
N LEU A 99 14.38 -0.83 -4.30
CA LEU A 99 13.22 0.05 -4.23
C LEU A 99 12.89 0.71 -5.58
N GLN A 100 13.91 1.09 -6.34
CA GLN A 100 13.71 1.80 -7.61
C GLN A 100 12.99 0.90 -8.64
N LYS A 101 13.42 -0.37 -8.74
CA LYS A 101 12.74 -1.35 -9.60
C LYS A 101 11.29 -1.59 -9.15
N GLN A 102 11.05 -1.76 -7.86
CA GLN A 102 9.70 -1.97 -7.33
C GLN A 102 8.77 -0.78 -7.59
N GLN A 103 9.27 0.44 -7.41
CA GLN A 103 8.54 1.66 -7.74
C GLN A 103 8.28 1.80 -9.24
N GLN A 104 9.22 1.40 -10.08
CA GLN A 104 9.05 1.44 -11.53
C GLN A 104 7.91 0.52 -12.00
N VAL A 105 7.79 -0.68 -11.43
CA VAL A 105 6.65 -1.59 -11.70
C VAL A 105 5.31 -0.91 -11.43
N LEU A 106 5.18 -0.21 -10.28
CA LEU A 106 3.96 0.50 -9.93
C LEU A 106 3.66 1.66 -10.89
N LEU A 107 4.69 2.44 -11.25
CA LEU A 107 4.55 3.54 -12.20
C LEU A 107 4.08 3.06 -13.58
N GLU A 108 4.70 2.01 -14.10
CA GLU A 108 4.36 1.44 -15.39
C GLU A 108 2.96 0.83 -15.40
N ALA A 109 2.59 0.13 -14.32
CA ALA A 109 1.23 -0.36 -14.15
C ALA A 109 0.21 0.78 -14.19
N CYS A 110 0.41 1.84 -13.43
CA CYS A 110 -0.50 3.01 -13.44
C CYS A 110 -0.54 3.67 -14.82
N ARG A 111 0.61 3.86 -15.46
CA ARG A 111 0.69 4.48 -16.80
C ARG A 111 0.01 3.66 -17.88
N SER A 112 0.01 2.33 -17.77
CA SER A 112 -0.70 1.46 -18.73
C SER A 112 -2.21 1.67 -18.72
N PHE A 113 -2.76 2.30 -17.66
CA PHE A 113 -4.17 2.74 -17.58
C PHE A 113 -4.36 4.22 -17.90
N GLY A 114 -3.35 4.90 -18.45
CA GLY A 114 -3.43 6.32 -18.75
C GLY A 114 -3.34 7.24 -17.53
N ILE A 115 -2.94 6.71 -16.36
CA ILE A 115 -2.72 7.51 -15.16
C ILE A 115 -1.32 8.14 -15.27
N PRO A 116 -1.19 9.48 -15.26
CA PRO A 116 0.11 10.16 -15.36
C PRO A 116 0.86 10.09 -14.01
N ALA A 117 1.24 8.86 -13.62
CA ALA A 117 1.88 8.60 -12.35
C ALA A 117 3.33 9.07 -12.33
N GLU A 118 3.71 9.71 -11.23
CA GLU A 118 5.05 10.24 -10.96
C GLU A 118 5.46 9.92 -9.52
N LEU A 119 6.78 9.76 -9.30
CA LEU A 119 7.35 9.71 -7.95
C LEU A 119 7.40 11.11 -7.35
N SER A 120 6.96 11.24 -6.10
CA SER A 120 7.02 12.50 -5.36
C SER A 120 7.65 12.29 -3.99
N GLY A 121 8.69 13.07 -3.68
CA GLY A 121 9.43 12.90 -2.44
C GLY A 121 10.10 11.52 -2.34
N ARG A 122 10.11 10.97 -1.12
CA ARG A 122 10.76 9.67 -0.86
C ARG A 122 9.83 8.47 -1.07
N ASN A 123 8.54 8.65 -0.82
CA ASN A 123 7.64 7.52 -0.55
C ASN A 123 6.24 7.69 -1.16
N ASP A 124 6.01 8.63 -2.04
CA ASP A 124 4.68 8.94 -2.54
C ASP A 124 4.62 8.79 -4.07
N LEU A 125 3.49 8.26 -4.57
CA LEU A 125 3.14 8.39 -5.97
C LEU A 125 2.04 9.45 -6.11
N THR A 126 2.21 10.29 -7.12
CA THR A 126 1.25 11.36 -7.45
C THR A 126 0.79 11.25 -8.89
N ALA A 127 -0.42 11.72 -9.16
CA ALA A 127 -0.96 11.93 -10.49
C ALA A 127 -1.58 13.32 -10.51
N ASP A 128 -1.23 14.16 -11.50
CA ASP A 128 -1.66 15.56 -11.58
C ASP A 128 -1.41 16.34 -10.27
N GLY A 129 -0.25 16.13 -9.65
CA GLY A 129 0.13 16.73 -8.37
C GLY A 129 -0.65 16.22 -7.15
N ARG A 130 -1.48 15.21 -7.29
CA ARG A 130 -2.29 14.64 -6.21
C ARG A 130 -1.72 13.29 -5.78
N LYS A 131 -1.47 13.14 -4.48
CA LYS A 131 -1.02 11.86 -3.92
C LYS A 131 -2.14 10.83 -3.99
N PHE A 132 -1.85 9.67 -4.61
CA PHE A 132 -2.74 8.50 -4.63
C PHE A 132 -2.09 7.23 -4.07
N SER A 133 -0.80 7.26 -3.73
CA SER A 133 -0.09 6.15 -3.12
C SER A 133 0.85 6.64 -2.02
N GLY A 134 0.86 5.94 -0.91
CA GLY A 134 1.81 6.11 0.17
C GLY A 134 2.55 4.81 0.43
N ASN A 135 3.87 4.88 0.65
CA ASN A 135 4.72 3.71 0.79
C ASN A 135 5.41 3.68 2.14
N ALA A 136 5.68 2.48 2.64
CA ALA A 136 6.48 2.23 3.82
C ALA A 136 7.35 0.97 3.62
N PHE A 137 8.39 0.85 4.43
CA PHE A 137 9.43 -0.16 4.28
C PHE A 137 9.68 -0.86 5.61
N TYR A 138 10.08 -2.12 5.54
CA TYR A 138 10.45 -2.90 6.70
C TYR A 138 11.64 -3.82 6.39
N HIS A 139 12.57 -3.87 7.31
CA HIS A 139 13.75 -4.74 7.25
C HIS A 139 13.88 -5.49 8.58
N ASN A 140 13.98 -6.81 8.55
CA ASN A 140 14.20 -7.64 9.72
C ASN A 140 15.55 -8.36 9.72
N GLY A 141 16.55 -7.78 9.05
CA GLY A 141 17.85 -8.37 8.82
C GLY A 141 17.92 -9.14 7.50
N PRO A 142 17.56 -10.43 7.45
CA PRO A 142 17.68 -11.21 6.23
C PRO A 142 16.62 -10.94 5.17
N ARG A 143 15.49 -10.34 5.53
CA ARG A 143 14.33 -10.12 4.65
C ARG A 143 13.81 -8.72 4.76
N SER A 144 13.24 -8.24 3.65
CA SER A 144 12.72 -6.88 3.52
C SER A 144 11.41 -6.87 2.76
N TYR A 145 10.56 -5.91 3.09
CA TYR A 145 9.45 -5.59 2.21
C TYR A 145 9.31 -4.08 1.98
N HIS A 146 8.76 -3.76 0.83
CA HIS A 146 8.20 -2.49 0.47
C HIS A 146 6.71 -2.68 0.25
N HIS A 147 5.89 -2.00 1.03
CA HIS A 147 4.46 -2.03 0.85
C HIS A 147 3.87 -0.63 0.74
N GLY A 148 2.68 -0.56 0.22
CA GLY A 148 1.96 0.71 0.08
C GLY A 148 0.52 0.52 -0.31
N THR A 149 -0.10 1.67 -0.56
CA THR A 149 -1.51 1.79 -0.92
C THR A 149 -1.64 2.38 -2.31
N LEU A 150 -2.64 1.95 -3.07
CA LEU A 150 -3.13 2.62 -4.26
C LEU A 150 -4.57 3.06 -3.97
N LEU A 151 -4.78 4.38 -3.84
CA LEU A 151 -6.07 4.97 -3.52
C LEU A 151 -6.85 5.19 -4.82
N VAL A 152 -7.71 4.23 -5.17
CA VAL A 152 -8.49 4.25 -6.41
C VAL A 152 -9.82 4.96 -6.20
N ASP A 153 -10.60 4.53 -5.19
CA ASP A 153 -11.93 5.08 -4.91
C ASP A 153 -12.24 5.08 -3.41
N VAL A 154 -11.26 5.52 -2.63
CA VAL A 154 -11.37 5.57 -1.16
C VAL A 154 -12.42 6.60 -0.73
N ASP A 155 -13.27 6.24 0.24
CA ASP A 155 -14.21 7.16 0.88
C ASP A 155 -13.47 8.22 1.70
N GLY A 156 -13.29 9.38 1.09
CA GLY A 156 -12.60 10.52 1.73
C GLY A 156 -13.34 11.07 2.95
N ALA A 157 -14.66 10.85 3.08
CA ALA A 157 -15.41 11.27 4.26
C ALA A 157 -15.10 10.35 5.44
N LYS A 158 -15.06 9.04 5.23
CA LYS A 158 -14.66 8.07 6.25
C LYS A 158 -13.20 8.27 6.67
N LEU A 159 -12.29 8.51 5.71
CA LEU A 159 -10.90 8.81 6.01
C LEU A 159 -10.76 10.01 6.96
N GLN A 160 -11.46 11.12 6.69
CA GLN A 160 -11.46 12.30 7.55
C GLN A 160 -12.18 12.05 8.89
N ARG A 161 -13.21 11.20 8.90
CA ARG A 161 -13.98 10.85 10.08
C ARG A 161 -13.14 10.10 11.11
N TYR A 162 -12.33 9.15 10.68
CA TYR A 162 -11.59 8.27 11.58
C TYR A 162 -10.16 8.72 11.87
N LEU A 163 -9.48 9.36 10.92
CA LEU A 163 -8.12 9.85 11.16
C LEU A 163 -8.12 11.21 11.84
N THR A 164 -7.27 11.36 12.85
CA THR A 164 -7.03 12.62 13.56
C THR A 164 -5.61 13.09 13.22
N PRO A 165 -5.40 13.90 12.18
CA PRO A 165 -4.07 14.39 11.87
C PRO A 165 -3.58 15.29 13.01
N SER A 166 -2.39 15.02 13.55
CA SER A 166 -1.78 15.91 14.54
C SER A 166 -1.55 17.31 13.94
N LYS A 167 -1.69 18.37 14.76
CA LYS A 167 -1.44 19.77 14.33
C LYS A 167 -0.09 19.92 13.64
N ALA A 168 0.96 19.26 14.14
CA ALA A 168 2.29 19.24 13.54
C ALA A 168 2.33 18.63 12.11
N LYS A 169 1.48 17.64 11.82
CA LYS A 169 1.37 17.06 10.46
C LYS A 169 0.59 17.96 9.51
N LEU A 170 -0.38 18.73 10.02
CA LEU A 170 -1.10 19.74 9.23
C LEU A 170 -0.19 20.91 8.86
N GLU A 171 0.65 21.35 9.78
CA GLU A 171 1.61 22.45 9.57
C GLU A 171 2.79 22.03 8.67
N ALA A 172 3.31 20.80 8.81
CA ALA A 172 4.45 20.31 8.04
C ALA A 172 4.12 19.89 6.59
N LYS A 173 2.87 19.59 6.27
CA LYS A 173 2.50 19.07 4.94
C LYS A 173 1.75 20.04 4.04
N GLY A 174 1.36 21.24 4.46
CA GLY A 174 0.81 22.30 3.59
C GLY A 174 -0.11 21.87 2.42
N VAL A 175 -0.42 20.58 2.31
CA VAL A 175 -1.20 19.96 1.25
C VAL A 175 -2.50 19.45 1.87
N PRO A 176 -3.66 19.97 1.48
CA PRO A 176 -4.95 19.40 1.88
C PRO A 176 -4.97 17.92 1.50
N SER A 177 -5.50 17.07 2.39
CA SER A 177 -5.75 15.66 2.07
C SER A 177 -6.58 15.59 0.80
N VAL A 178 -5.97 15.11 -0.27
CA VAL A 178 -6.53 15.24 -1.61
C VAL A 178 -7.57 14.14 -1.80
N ARG A 179 -8.76 14.52 -2.19
CA ARG A 179 -9.72 13.62 -2.82
C ARG A 179 -9.12 13.16 -4.15
N SER A 180 -8.52 11.99 -4.16
CA SER A 180 -8.16 11.35 -5.42
C SER A 180 -9.47 10.92 -6.11
N ARG A 181 -9.77 11.52 -7.24
CA ARG A 181 -10.83 11.01 -8.12
C ARG A 181 -10.13 10.49 -9.35
N VAL A 182 -10.03 9.18 -9.46
CA VAL A 182 -9.74 8.53 -10.73
C VAL A 182 -11.11 8.24 -11.39
N PRO A 183 -11.38 8.67 -12.62
CA PRO A 183 -12.71 8.65 -13.22
C PRO A 183 -13.15 7.30 -13.81
N LEU A 184 -12.81 6.18 -13.17
CA LEU A 184 -13.20 4.83 -13.62
C LEU A 184 -14.00 4.13 -12.50
N SER A 185 -14.96 3.27 -12.85
CA SER A 185 -15.71 2.52 -11.84
C SER A 185 -14.76 1.69 -10.99
N SER A 186 -14.84 1.85 -9.68
CA SER A 186 -13.85 1.42 -8.69
C SER A 186 -13.46 -0.06 -8.78
N ALA A 187 -14.43 -0.97 -8.85
CA ALA A 187 -14.16 -2.41 -8.85
C ALA A 187 -13.43 -2.88 -10.12
N THR A 188 -13.82 -2.37 -11.30
CA THR A 188 -13.17 -2.73 -12.56
C THR A 188 -11.74 -2.22 -12.62
N LEU A 189 -11.49 -1.00 -12.11
CA LEU A 189 -10.16 -0.41 -12.11
C LEU A 189 -9.22 -1.13 -11.12
N LEU A 190 -9.69 -1.47 -9.92
CA LEU A 190 -8.92 -2.22 -8.93
C LEU A 190 -8.49 -3.59 -9.47
N CYS A 191 -9.43 -4.34 -10.05
CA CYS A 191 -9.14 -5.63 -10.69
C CYS A 191 -8.16 -5.47 -11.86
N SER A 192 -8.33 -4.44 -12.68
CA SER A 192 -7.45 -4.18 -13.81
C SER A 192 -6.06 -3.72 -13.40
N ILE A 193 -5.93 -2.87 -12.39
CA ILE A 193 -4.63 -2.46 -11.84
C ILE A 193 -3.93 -3.67 -11.20
N SER A 194 -4.63 -4.48 -10.39
CA SER A 194 -4.10 -5.71 -9.82
C SER A 194 -3.56 -6.63 -10.92
N PHE A 195 -4.35 -6.89 -11.95
CA PHE A 195 -3.94 -7.70 -13.10
C PHE A 195 -2.72 -7.10 -13.84
N SER A 196 -2.68 -5.79 -14.04
CA SER A 196 -1.57 -5.13 -14.72
C SER A 196 -0.28 -5.17 -13.88
N ILE A 197 -0.36 -4.92 -12.58
CA ILE A 197 0.79 -5.03 -11.68
C ILE A 197 1.32 -6.47 -11.72
N THR A 198 0.43 -7.46 -11.62
CA THR A 198 0.79 -8.86 -11.70
C THR A 198 1.43 -9.21 -13.05
N ARG A 199 0.84 -8.75 -14.14
CA ARG A 199 1.35 -8.99 -15.50
C ARG A 199 2.73 -8.35 -15.71
N LEU A 200 2.89 -7.07 -15.39
CA LEU A 200 4.16 -6.35 -15.50
C LEU A 200 5.23 -7.00 -14.61
N PHE A 201 4.83 -7.42 -13.41
CA PHE A 201 5.71 -8.10 -12.50
C PHE A 201 6.18 -9.46 -13.04
N THR A 202 5.31 -10.25 -13.66
CA THR A 202 5.62 -11.60 -14.11
C THR A 202 6.14 -11.71 -15.55
N TYR A 203 5.64 -10.87 -16.47
CA TYR A 203 5.91 -11.02 -17.91
C TYR A 203 6.91 -10.01 -18.48
N GLU A 204 6.93 -8.78 -17.98
CA GLU A 204 7.80 -7.73 -18.53
C GLU A 204 9.12 -7.60 -17.77
N ASN A 205 9.21 -8.11 -16.56
CA ASN A 205 10.43 -8.05 -15.75
C ASN A 205 11.54 -9.02 -16.17
N ALA A 206 11.32 -9.89 -17.15
CA ALA A 206 12.43 -10.54 -17.85
C ALA A 206 13.39 -9.53 -18.53
N ARG A 207 13.00 -8.24 -18.65
CA ARG A 207 13.84 -7.15 -19.15
C ARG A 207 14.49 -6.30 -18.05
N PHE A 208 14.02 -6.43 -16.78
CA PHE A 208 14.50 -5.64 -15.65
C PHE A 208 15.30 -6.49 -14.62
N LEU A 209 15.36 -7.79 -14.80
CA LEU A 209 16.25 -8.72 -14.10
C LEU A 209 17.56 -8.83 -14.87
#